data_5bb39b92102710dc76986f0b58991f7d
#
_entry.id   5bb39b92102710dc76986f0b58991f7d
#
_cell.length_a   1.000
_cell.length_b   1.000
_cell.length_c   1.000
_cell.angle_alpha   90.00
_cell.angle_beta   90.00
_cell.angle_gamma   90.00
#
_symmetry.space_group_name_H-M   'P 1'
#
loop_
_entity.id
_entity.type
_entity.pdbx_description
1 polymer ?
#
loop_
_entity_poly.entity_id
_entity_poly.type
_entity_poly.pdbx_seq_one_letter_code
_entity_poly.pdbx_strand_id
1 'polypeptide(L)'
;MAALAAILLAPSGSFAQEETAETLPDFPGREETFGYCIACHSMTVVGRQGMDRARWDETLHWMAEKHGMPEPDPEMRKTLLDYLAQAFPPKAPAQNGGWVNPFAPKP
;
A
#
# COMPACT_ATOMS: atom_id res chain seq x y z
N MET A 1 26.26 -30.46 -46.19
CA MET A 1 26.70 -29.88 -44.93
C MET A 1 25.55 -29.05 -44.36
N ALA A 2 24.83 -29.56 -43.38
CA ALA A 2 23.73 -28.86 -42.77
C ALA A 2 24.22 -28.17 -41.49
N ALA A 3 24.14 -26.85 -41.47
CA ALA A 3 24.46 -26.07 -40.26
C ALA A 3 23.24 -25.98 -39.37
N LEU A 4 23.30 -26.67 -38.21
CA LEU A 4 22.31 -26.53 -37.15
C LEU A 4 22.54 -25.17 -36.44
N ALA A 5 21.62 -24.22 -36.63
CA ALA A 5 21.56 -23.03 -35.84
C ALA A 5 20.91 -23.35 -34.49
N ALA A 6 21.69 -23.35 -33.42
CA ALA A 6 21.19 -23.45 -32.07
C ALA A 6 20.55 -22.13 -31.64
N ILE A 7 19.23 -22.10 -31.54
CA ILE A 7 18.49 -20.97 -30.97
C ILE A 7 18.63 -21.05 -29.45
N LEU A 8 19.44 -20.18 -28.89
CA LEU A 8 19.52 -19.98 -27.44
C LEU A 8 18.26 -19.21 -26.98
N LEU A 9 17.29 -19.93 -26.43
CA LEU A 9 16.21 -19.29 -25.68
C LEU A 9 16.80 -18.74 -24.38
N ALA A 10 16.97 -17.43 -24.32
CA ALA A 10 17.26 -16.75 -23.07
C ALA A 10 15.99 -16.79 -22.19
N PRO A 11 16.07 -17.21 -20.93
CA PRO A 11 14.93 -17.10 -20.01
C PRO A 11 14.67 -15.63 -19.75
N SER A 12 13.53 -15.12 -20.20
CA SER A 12 13.02 -13.80 -19.80
C SER A 12 12.60 -13.90 -18.33
N GLY A 13 13.55 -13.72 -17.42
CA GLY A 13 13.26 -13.58 -16.01
C GLY A 13 12.49 -12.26 -15.81
N SER A 14 11.17 -12.36 -15.60
CA SER A 14 10.41 -11.25 -15.05
C SER A 14 10.87 -11.06 -13.62
N PHE A 15 11.79 -10.12 -13.41
CA PHE A 15 12.09 -9.64 -12.08
C PHE A 15 10.87 -8.86 -11.59
N ALA A 16 10.07 -9.45 -10.71
CA ALA A 16 9.12 -8.68 -9.92
C ALA A 16 9.92 -7.61 -9.19
N GLN A 17 9.59 -6.33 -9.39
CA GLN A 17 10.26 -5.25 -8.68
C GLN A 17 10.00 -5.42 -7.19
N GLU A 18 11.05 -5.59 -6.44
CA GLU A 18 11.00 -5.69 -4.98
C GLU A 18 10.51 -4.35 -4.44
N GLU A 19 9.48 -4.36 -3.61
CA GLU A 19 9.00 -3.15 -2.96
C GLU A 19 10.04 -2.63 -1.99
N THR A 20 10.28 -1.33 -2.03
CA THR A 20 11.19 -0.65 -1.12
C THR A 20 10.51 0.59 -0.55
N ALA A 21 11.00 1.06 0.60
CA ALA A 21 10.44 2.26 1.22
C ALA A 21 10.52 3.50 0.32
N GLU A 22 11.55 3.60 -0.52
CA GLU A 22 11.77 4.73 -1.43
C GLU A 22 10.68 4.84 -2.51
N THR A 23 9.92 3.78 -2.76
CA THR A 23 8.78 3.82 -3.71
C THR A 23 7.54 4.48 -3.12
N LEU A 24 7.55 4.74 -1.81
CA LEU A 24 6.45 5.35 -1.09
C LEU A 24 6.61 6.88 -0.97
N PRO A 25 5.52 7.63 -0.72
CA PRO A 25 5.61 9.06 -0.49
C PRO A 25 6.61 9.42 0.62
N ASP A 26 7.40 10.47 0.37
CA ASP A 26 8.47 10.87 1.27
C ASP A 26 7.96 11.79 2.39
N PHE A 27 7.65 11.18 3.52
CA PHE A 27 7.28 11.83 4.77
C PHE A 27 7.98 11.17 5.96
N PRO A 28 8.10 11.84 7.11
CA PRO A 28 8.64 11.23 8.32
C PRO A 28 7.88 9.96 8.70
N GLY A 29 8.59 8.91 9.05
CA GLY A 29 8.02 7.60 9.42
C GLY A 29 7.86 6.62 8.25
N ARG A 30 8.33 6.98 7.05
CA ARG A 30 8.25 6.12 5.85
C ARG A 30 8.91 4.76 6.07
N GLU A 31 10.14 4.75 6.56
CA GLU A 31 10.91 3.51 6.75
C GLU A 31 10.27 2.61 7.81
N GLU A 32 9.87 3.19 8.93
CA GLU A 32 9.22 2.47 10.02
C GLU A 32 7.88 1.88 9.57
N THR A 33 7.09 2.67 8.84
CA THR A 33 5.80 2.22 8.32
C THR A 33 5.98 1.13 7.29
N PHE A 34 6.93 1.27 6.37
CA PHE A 34 7.24 0.23 5.40
C PHE A 34 7.62 -1.08 6.11
N GLY A 35 8.59 -1.04 7.01
CA GLY A 35 9.05 -2.22 7.74
C GLY A 35 7.95 -2.90 8.55
N TYR A 36 7.04 -2.11 9.13
CA TYR A 36 5.93 -2.65 9.92
C TYR A 36 4.85 -3.31 9.06
N CYS A 37 4.50 -2.68 7.94
CA CYS A 37 3.37 -3.11 7.11
C CYS A 37 3.72 -4.21 6.11
N ILE A 38 4.96 -4.25 5.59
CA ILE A 38 5.36 -5.19 4.54
C ILE A 38 5.43 -6.65 5.02
N ALA A 39 5.44 -6.87 6.32
CA ALA A 39 5.56 -8.20 6.91
C ALA A 39 4.40 -9.15 6.54
N CYS A 40 3.22 -8.62 6.23
CA CYS A 40 2.01 -9.41 6.00
C CYS A 40 1.46 -9.27 4.58
N HIS A 41 1.60 -8.12 3.94
CA HIS A 41 1.09 -7.85 2.59
C HIS A 41 1.88 -6.74 1.91
N SER A 42 1.67 -6.60 0.60
CA SER A 42 2.27 -5.53 -0.20
C SER A 42 1.78 -4.14 0.21
N MET A 43 2.66 -3.15 0.12
CA MET A 43 2.31 -1.74 0.32
C MET A 43 1.34 -1.21 -0.74
N THR A 44 1.19 -1.89 -1.86
CA THR A 44 0.15 -1.58 -2.84
C THR A 44 -1.26 -1.66 -2.23
N VAL A 45 -1.49 -2.59 -1.32
CA VAL A 45 -2.76 -2.71 -0.58
C VAL A 45 -3.00 -1.47 0.27
N VAL A 46 -1.98 -1.00 0.97
CA VAL A 46 -2.03 0.22 1.79
C VAL A 46 -2.25 1.45 0.91
N GLY A 47 -1.49 1.60 -0.15
CA GLY A 47 -1.54 2.76 -1.04
C GLY A 47 -2.86 2.92 -1.81
N ARG A 48 -3.63 1.87 -1.96
CA ARG A 48 -4.97 1.92 -2.54
C ARG A 48 -6.01 2.51 -1.60
N GLN A 49 -5.75 2.46 -0.31
CA GLN A 49 -6.59 3.08 0.71
C GLN A 49 -6.30 4.58 0.77
N GLY A 50 -7.28 5.37 1.11
CA GLY A 50 -7.10 6.77 1.40
C GLY A 50 -8.01 7.10 2.57
N MET A 51 -7.42 7.37 3.73
CA MET A 51 -8.17 7.52 4.97
C MET A 51 -7.61 8.66 5.81
N ASP A 52 -8.48 9.29 6.59
CA ASP A 52 -8.04 10.21 7.61
C ASP A 52 -7.37 9.48 8.79
N ARG A 53 -6.76 10.24 9.68
CA ARG A 53 -6.04 9.69 10.82
C ARG A 53 -6.90 8.77 11.70
N ALA A 54 -8.12 9.17 11.98
CA ALA A 54 -9.03 8.39 12.84
C ALA A 54 -9.36 7.04 12.19
N ARG A 55 -9.59 7.04 10.89
CA ARG A 55 -9.89 5.83 10.13
C ARG A 55 -8.67 4.92 10.00
N TRP A 56 -7.48 5.49 9.84
CA TRP A 56 -6.24 4.71 9.89
C TRP A 56 -6.04 4.07 11.25
N ASP A 57 -6.35 4.78 12.32
CA ASP A 57 -6.26 4.25 13.69
C ASP A 57 -7.19 3.05 13.92
N GLU A 58 -8.45 3.17 13.50
CA GLU A 58 -9.41 2.07 13.52
C GLU A 58 -8.91 0.87 12.69
N THR A 59 -8.32 1.12 11.53
CA THR A 59 -7.79 0.08 10.64
C THR A 59 -6.61 -0.66 11.27
N LEU A 60 -5.69 0.04 11.91
CA LEU A 60 -4.58 -0.58 12.66
C LEU A 60 -5.11 -1.48 13.78
N HIS A 61 -6.09 -1.00 14.51
CA HIS A 61 -6.72 -1.77 15.58
C HIS A 61 -7.39 -3.04 15.03
N TRP A 62 -8.14 -2.91 13.94
CA TRP A 62 -8.80 -4.04 13.29
C TRP A 62 -7.80 -5.08 12.77
N MET A 63 -6.69 -4.65 12.17
CA MET A 63 -5.65 -5.57 11.71
C MET A 63 -4.98 -6.32 12.88
N ALA A 64 -4.76 -5.65 14.01
CA ALA A 64 -4.22 -6.28 15.19
C ALA A 64 -5.21 -7.28 15.79
N GLU A 65 -6.47 -6.90 15.89
CA GLU A 65 -7.50 -7.72 16.52
C GLU A 65 -7.92 -8.92 15.66
N LYS A 66 -8.05 -8.74 14.34
CA LYS A 66 -8.63 -9.76 13.44
C LYS A 66 -7.63 -10.47 12.54
N HIS A 67 -6.47 -9.89 12.30
CA HIS A 67 -5.50 -10.41 11.34
C HIS A 67 -4.12 -10.70 11.93
N GLY A 68 -3.98 -10.64 13.23
CA GLY A 68 -2.76 -11.04 13.92
C GLY A 68 -1.58 -10.08 13.72
N MET A 69 -1.83 -8.83 13.28
CA MET A 69 -0.79 -7.82 13.28
C MET A 69 -0.33 -7.56 14.72
N PRO A 70 0.99 -7.51 15.00
CA PRO A 70 1.45 -7.11 16.32
C PRO A 70 0.90 -5.72 16.69
N GLU A 71 0.37 -5.57 17.90
CA GLU A 71 -0.11 -4.28 18.37
C GLU A 71 1.08 -3.32 18.51
N PRO A 72 1.11 -2.20 17.79
CA PRO A 72 2.18 -1.25 17.94
C PRO A 72 2.13 -0.59 19.31
N ASP A 73 3.31 -0.35 19.93
CA ASP A 73 3.38 0.49 21.11
C ASP A 73 2.93 1.93 20.80
N PRO A 74 2.65 2.76 21.81
CA PRO A 74 2.11 4.09 21.59
C PRO A 74 2.99 4.99 20.72
N GLU A 75 4.30 4.88 20.82
CA GLU A 75 5.26 5.65 20.00
C GLU A 75 5.25 5.19 18.54
N MET A 76 5.35 3.90 18.32
CA MET A 76 5.25 3.32 16.98
C MET A 76 3.89 3.61 16.36
N ARG A 77 2.82 3.48 17.11
CA ARG A 77 1.47 3.81 16.64
C ARG A 77 1.35 5.24 16.16
N LYS A 78 1.92 6.18 16.92
CA LYS A 78 1.97 7.58 16.51
C LYS A 78 2.75 7.76 15.20
N THR A 79 3.90 7.13 15.07
CA THR A 79 4.73 7.18 13.86
C THR A 79 3.97 6.65 12.64
N LEU A 80 3.33 5.49 12.76
CA LEU A 80 2.53 4.90 11.69
C LEU A 80 1.38 5.81 11.27
N LEU A 81 0.63 6.35 12.22
CA LEU A 81 -0.51 7.22 11.95
C LEU A 81 -0.11 8.55 11.35
N ASP A 82 0.96 9.17 11.85
CA ASP A 82 1.50 10.42 11.30
C ASP A 82 1.92 10.23 9.84
N TYR A 83 2.55 9.11 9.51
CA TYR A 83 2.91 8.79 8.14
C TYR A 83 1.70 8.49 7.26
N LEU A 84 0.84 7.55 7.66
CA LEU A 84 -0.29 7.09 6.86
C LEU A 84 -1.28 8.22 6.54
N ALA A 85 -1.55 9.10 7.49
CA ALA A 85 -2.45 10.23 7.29
C ALA A 85 -1.91 11.27 6.31
N GLN A 86 -0.59 11.41 6.21
CA GLN A 86 0.06 12.33 5.27
C GLN A 86 0.26 11.68 3.89
N ALA A 87 0.72 10.44 3.87
CA ALA A 87 1.07 9.74 2.64
C ALA A 87 -0.17 9.26 1.87
N PHE A 88 -1.19 8.82 2.58
CA PHE A 88 -2.40 8.23 2.02
C PHE A 88 -3.66 8.84 2.64
N PRO A 89 -3.87 10.16 2.42
CA PRO A 89 -5.07 10.85 2.91
C PRO A 89 -6.32 10.42 2.14
N PRO A 90 -7.52 10.79 2.59
CA PRO A 90 -8.75 10.57 1.84
C PRO A 90 -8.62 11.09 0.41
N LYS A 91 -9.00 10.25 -0.55
CA LYS A 91 -9.01 10.65 -1.97
C LYS A 91 -10.17 11.59 -2.21
N ALA A 92 -9.91 12.71 -2.90
CA ALA A 92 -10.97 13.59 -3.36
C ALA A 92 -11.92 12.82 -4.28
N PRO A 93 -13.25 13.06 -4.20
CA PRO A 93 -14.19 12.50 -5.17
C PRO A 93 -13.71 12.89 -6.58
N ALA A 94 -13.75 11.92 -7.51
CA ALA A 94 -13.36 12.19 -8.88
C ALA A 94 -14.20 13.34 -9.43
N GLN A 95 -13.57 14.48 -9.65
CA GLN A 95 -14.22 15.60 -10.32
C GLN A 95 -14.24 15.29 -11.81
N ASN A 96 -15.42 15.33 -12.41
CA ASN A 96 -15.67 15.16 -13.84
C ASN A 96 -15.60 13.70 -14.35
N GLY A 97 -16.73 13.02 -14.33
CA GLY A 97 -16.98 11.79 -15.08
C GLY A 97 -16.57 10.49 -14.38
N GLY A 98 -16.31 10.52 -13.09
CA GLY A 98 -16.20 9.30 -12.30
C GLY A 98 -17.53 8.55 -12.26
N TRP A 99 -17.46 7.22 -12.13
CA TRP A 99 -18.64 6.40 -11.98
C TRP A 99 -19.49 6.90 -10.79
N VAL A 100 -20.71 7.32 -11.08
CA VAL A 100 -21.68 7.73 -10.06
C VAL A 100 -22.51 6.50 -9.70
N ASN A 101 -22.53 6.15 -8.43
CA ASN A 101 -23.40 5.06 -7.97
C ASN A 101 -24.86 5.42 -8.21
N PRO A 102 -25.57 4.73 -9.14
CA PRO A 102 -26.95 5.05 -9.46
C PRO A 102 -27.92 4.74 -8.32
N PHE A 103 -27.48 4.01 -7.30
CA PHE A 103 -28.28 3.63 -6.14
C PHE A 103 -27.98 4.50 -4.90
N ALA A 104 -27.08 5.48 -5.03
CA ALA A 104 -26.82 6.39 -3.94
C ALA A 104 -28.04 7.29 -3.68
N PRO A 105 -28.41 7.52 -2.40
CA PRO A 105 -29.50 8.46 -2.10
C PRO A 105 -29.12 9.84 -2.65
N LYS A 106 -30.04 10.43 -3.39
CA LYS A 106 -29.87 11.81 -3.84
C LYS A 106 -30.00 12.75 -2.64
N PRO A 107 -29.15 13.78 -2.57
CA PRO A 107 -29.24 14.77 -1.51
C PRO A 107 -30.56 15.55 -1.57
#